data_80b71b31001f5dd61515579c7007a9a6
#
_entry.id   80b71b31001f5dd61515579c7007a9a6
#
_cell.length_a   1.000
_cell.length_b   1.000
_cell.length_c   1.000
_cell.angle_alpha   90.00
_cell.angle_beta   90.00
_cell.angle_gamma   90.00
#
_symmetry.space_group_name_H-M   'P 1'
#
loop_
_entity.id
_entity.type
_entity.pdbx_description
1 polymer ?
#
loop_
_entity_poly.entity_id
_entity_poly.type
_entity_poly.pdbx_seq_one_letter_code
_entity_poly.pdbx_strand_id
1 'polypeptide(L)'
;GYVSKFKNFKFKEGVIKGLDFLIKKNYYIFLITNQAGIAKKKLTLNEFKILQIQIKEYLGKKNIFFDSVSFCPHHKDGKIKKFTKNCKFRKPQIGMIKKLYKKWHIETKNSFFIGDQISDELCANRSNLRFFYAKKNFYYQVMQIHNK
;
A
#
# COMPACT_ATOMS: atom_id res chain seq x y z
N GLY A 1 1.35 15.10 -7.59
CA GLY A 1 0.40 14.69 -8.61
C GLY A 1 0.16 13.20 -8.66
N TYR A 2 -0.78 12.80 -9.46
CA TYR A 2 -1.13 11.40 -9.65
C TYR A 2 -0.40 10.83 -10.86
N VAL A 3 0.20 9.62 -10.72
CA VAL A 3 0.88 8.93 -11.81
C VAL A 3 -0.14 7.98 -12.47
N SER A 4 -0.35 8.13 -13.78
CA SER A 4 -1.27 7.29 -14.56
C SER A 4 -0.56 6.38 -15.56
N LYS A 5 0.72 6.59 -15.84
CA LYS A 5 1.50 5.82 -16.81
C LYS A 5 2.78 5.29 -16.20
N PHE A 6 3.13 4.03 -16.51
CA PHE A 6 4.31 3.38 -15.96
C PHE A 6 5.62 4.13 -16.29
N LYS A 7 5.74 4.70 -17.47
CA LYS A 7 6.94 5.48 -17.85
C LYS A 7 7.22 6.66 -16.90
N ASN A 8 6.20 7.15 -16.21
CA ASN A 8 6.30 8.26 -15.25
C ASN A 8 6.41 7.76 -13.81
N PHE A 9 6.37 6.45 -13.60
CA PHE A 9 6.45 5.84 -12.28
C PHE A 9 7.89 5.64 -11.88
N LYS A 10 8.21 5.99 -10.64
CA LYS A 10 9.55 5.76 -10.07
C LYS A 10 9.39 5.16 -8.66
N PHE A 11 10.16 4.12 -8.40
CA PHE A 11 10.25 3.58 -7.05
C PHE A 11 11.07 4.50 -6.17
N LYS A 12 10.63 4.69 -4.93
CA LYS A 12 11.41 5.44 -3.95
C LYS A 12 12.69 4.67 -3.60
N GLU A 13 13.67 5.40 -3.05
CA GLU A 13 14.98 4.85 -2.74
C GLU A 13 14.89 3.63 -1.82
N GLY A 14 15.55 2.55 -2.20
CA GLY A 14 15.63 1.33 -1.41
C GLY A 14 14.42 0.42 -1.46
N VAL A 15 13.35 0.78 -2.20
CA VAL A 15 12.11 -0.01 -2.21
C VAL A 15 12.32 -1.41 -2.80
N ILE A 16 12.98 -1.50 -3.96
CA ILE A 16 13.23 -2.81 -4.60
C ILE A 16 14.06 -3.71 -3.67
N LYS A 17 15.16 -3.18 -3.16
CA LYS A 17 16.06 -3.92 -2.28
C LYS A 17 15.39 -4.28 -0.95
N GLY A 18 14.57 -3.38 -0.41
CA GLY A 18 13.85 -3.62 0.84
C GLY A 18 12.77 -4.68 0.70
N LEU A 19 12.02 -4.66 -0.39
CA LEU A 19 11.01 -5.69 -0.65
C LEU A 19 11.67 -7.06 -0.84
N ASP A 20 12.76 -7.13 -1.58
CA ASP A 20 13.53 -8.36 -1.75
C ASP A 20 14.02 -8.91 -0.41
N PHE A 21 14.56 -8.03 0.44
CA PHE A 21 14.99 -8.39 1.80
C PHE A 21 13.85 -9.00 2.62
N LEU A 22 12.68 -8.36 2.62
CA LEU A 22 11.52 -8.83 3.37
C LEU A 22 11.02 -10.19 2.87
N ILE A 23 10.99 -10.39 1.55
CA ILE A 23 10.59 -11.68 0.96
C ILE A 23 11.56 -12.78 1.39
N LYS A 24 12.87 -12.52 1.34
CA LYS A 24 13.90 -13.48 1.75
C LYS A 24 13.85 -13.79 3.25
N LYS A 25 13.28 -12.89 4.05
CA LYS A 25 13.04 -13.09 5.49
C LYS A 25 11.66 -13.70 5.77
N ASN A 26 10.96 -14.14 4.73
CA ASN A 26 9.67 -14.82 4.82
C ASN A 26 8.51 -13.96 5.35
N TYR A 27 8.56 -12.65 5.10
CA TYR A 27 7.42 -11.79 5.39
C TYR A 27 6.35 -11.94 4.31
N TYR A 28 5.09 -11.92 4.72
CA TYR A 28 4.01 -11.55 3.80
C TYR A 28 4.11 -10.06 3.53
N ILE A 29 3.82 -9.65 2.30
CA ILE A 29 3.84 -8.23 1.92
C ILE A 29 2.48 -7.85 1.37
N PHE A 30 1.84 -6.90 2.04
CA PHE A 30 0.55 -6.36 1.64
C PHE A 30 0.69 -4.89 1.32
N LEU A 31 0.12 -4.48 0.19
CA LEU A 31 0.01 -3.07 -0.16
C LEU A 31 -1.44 -2.65 0.02
N ILE A 32 -1.65 -1.60 0.81
CA ILE A 32 -2.96 -0.98 0.96
C ILE A 32 -2.83 0.50 0.63
N THR A 33 -3.72 1.01 -0.21
CA THR A 33 -3.56 2.37 -0.72
C THR A 33 -4.90 3.06 -0.92
N ASN A 34 -4.97 4.32 -0.51
CA ASN A 34 -6.06 5.20 -0.87
C ASN A 34 -5.78 5.77 -2.26
N GLN A 35 -6.75 5.68 -3.17
CA GLN A 35 -6.63 6.19 -4.53
C GLN A 35 -7.76 7.19 -4.83
N ALA A 36 -7.81 8.25 -4.03
CA ALA A 36 -8.81 9.30 -4.18
C ALA A 36 -8.79 9.97 -5.56
N GLY A 37 -7.66 9.90 -6.27
CA GLY A 37 -7.55 10.43 -7.63
C GLY A 37 -8.56 9.85 -8.59
N ILE A 38 -8.99 8.60 -8.38
CA ILE A 38 -10.01 7.96 -9.21
C ILE A 38 -11.35 8.67 -9.01
N ALA A 39 -11.77 8.88 -7.75
CA ALA A 39 -13.00 9.60 -7.45
C ALA A 39 -12.94 11.07 -7.90
N LYS A 40 -11.77 11.69 -7.82
CA LYS A 40 -11.56 13.10 -8.18
C LYS A 40 -11.28 13.34 -9.66
N LYS A 41 -11.39 12.30 -10.49
CA LYS A 41 -11.19 12.36 -11.94
C LYS A 41 -9.76 12.79 -12.34
N LYS A 42 -8.75 12.42 -11.55
CA LYS A 42 -7.34 12.66 -11.85
C LYS A 42 -6.73 11.54 -12.68
N LEU A 43 -7.25 10.32 -12.53
CA LEU A 43 -6.96 9.17 -13.38
C LEU A 43 -8.19 8.26 -13.37
N THR A 44 -8.32 7.42 -14.38
CA THR A 44 -9.45 6.48 -14.43
C THR A 44 -9.13 5.21 -13.65
N LEU A 45 -10.16 4.47 -13.25
CA LEU A 45 -9.98 3.15 -12.63
C LEU A 45 -9.21 2.22 -13.57
N ASN A 46 -9.50 2.27 -14.88
CA ASN A 46 -8.80 1.46 -15.87
C ASN A 46 -7.32 1.80 -15.97
N GLU A 47 -6.98 3.09 -16.01
CA GLU A 47 -5.58 3.55 -15.99
C GLU A 47 -4.85 3.06 -14.74
N PHE A 48 -5.50 3.12 -13.59
CA PHE A 48 -4.94 2.61 -12.34
C PHE A 48 -4.67 1.11 -12.40
N LYS A 49 -5.62 0.33 -12.91
CA LYS A 49 -5.47 -1.13 -13.03
C LYS A 49 -4.34 -1.51 -13.99
N ILE A 50 -4.22 -0.81 -15.11
CA ILE A 50 -3.15 -1.05 -16.08
C ILE A 50 -1.79 -0.74 -15.44
N LEU A 51 -1.67 0.38 -14.75
CA LEU A 51 -0.45 0.74 -14.04
C LEU A 51 -0.06 -0.32 -13.01
N GLN A 52 -1.03 -0.84 -12.25
CA GLN A 52 -0.77 -1.89 -11.27
C GLN A 52 -0.26 -3.19 -11.92
N ILE A 53 -0.80 -3.55 -13.07
CA ILE A 53 -0.34 -4.73 -13.82
C ILE A 53 1.11 -4.52 -14.27
N GLN A 54 1.44 -3.35 -14.79
CA GLN A 54 2.80 -3.03 -15.27
C GLN A 54 3.82 -3.03 -14.12
N ILE A 55 3.45 -2.49 -12.96
CA ILE A 55 4.29 -2.51 -11.76
C ILE A 55 4.51 -3.96 -11.31
N LYS A 56 3.45 -4.76 -11.28
CA LYS A 56 3.51 -6.18 -10.90
C LYS A 56 4.42 -6.97 -11.83
N GLU A 57 4.35 -6.75 -13.14
CA GLU A 57 5.21 -7.41 -14.11
C GLU A 57 6.67 -7.02 -13.93
N TYR A 58 6.94 -5.73 -13.73
CA TYR A 58 8.29 -5.23 -13.49
C TYR A 58 8.91 -5.85 -12.23
N LEU A 59 8.17 -5.86 -11.12
CA LEU A 59 8.62 -6.46 -9.86
C LEU A 59 8.78 -7.98 -9.99
N GLY A 60 7.87 -8.63 -10.73
CA GLY A 60 7.90 -10.08 -10.94
C GLY A 60 9.17 -10.56 -11.61
N LYS A 61 9.72 -9.78 -12.55
CA LYS A 61 11.00 -10.08 -13.19
C LYS A 61 12.17 -10.07 -12.19
N LYS A 62 11.98 -9.44 -11.05
CA LYS A 62 12.96 -9.38 -9.94
C LYS A 62 12.61 -10.33 -8.81
N ASN A 63 11.64 -11.22 -9.03
CA ASN A 63 11.12 -12.17 -8.02
C ASN A 63 10.54 -11.46 -6.79
N ILE A 64 9.91 -10.31 -7.01
CA ILE A 64 9.24 -9.54 -5.97
C ILE A 64 7.74 -9.57 -6.23
N PHE A 65 6.97 -10.05 -5.23
CA PHE A 65 5.53 -10.21 -5.33
C PHE A 65 4.86 -9.70 -4.06
N PHE A 66 3.77 -8.94 -4.24
CA PHE A 66 2.87 -8.64 -3.13
C PHE A 66 1.91 -9.81 -2.93
N ASP A 67 1.71 -10.21 -1.69
CA ASP A 67 0.74 -11.26 -1.35
C ASP A 67 -0.70 -10.78 -1.56
N SER A 68 -0.94 -9.50 -1.36
CA SER A 68 -2.21 -8.86 -1.69
C SER A 68 -2.01 -7.36 -1.94
N VAL A 69 -2.81 -6.82 -2.85
CA VAL A 69 -2.91 -5.37 -3.10
C VAL A 69 -4.36 -4.98 -2.92
N SER A 70 -4.61 -4.05 -2.02
CA SER A 70 -5.95 -3.51 -1.78
C SER A 70 -5.94 -2.01 -1.99
N PHE A 71 -6.97 -1.48 -2.62
CA PHE A 71 -7.08 -0.04 -2.83
C PHE A 71 -8.51 0.44 -2.60
N CYS A 72 -8.65 1.71 -2.26
CA CYS A 72 -9.95 2.36 -2.16
C CYS A 72 -10.03 3.51 -3.16
N PRO A 73 -10.91 3.44 -4.17
CA PRO A 73 -11.07 4.50 -5.17
C PRO A 73 -12.00 5.61 -4.70
N HIS A 74 -12.63 5.47 -3.54
CA HIS A 74 -13.69 6.38 -3.08
C HIS A 74 -13.16 7.59 -2.35
N HIS A 75 -13.90 8.69 -2.44
CA HIS A 75 -13.68 9.89 -1.64
C HIS A 75 -15.01 10.64 -1.50
N LYS A 76 -15.26 11.23 -0.33
CA LYS A 76 -16.50 11.97 -0.07
C LYS A 76 -16.66 13.21 -0.96
N ASP A 77 -15.54 13.80 -1.39
CA ASP A 77 -15.52 15.01 -2.24
C ASP A 77 -15.15 14.67 -3.69
N GLY A 78 -15.55 13.49 -4.17
CA GLY A 78 -15.24 13.04 -5.51
C GLY A 78 -16.06 13.75 -6.59
N LYS A 79 -15.58 13.62 -7.85
CA LYS A 79 -16.27 14.13 -9.04
C LYS A 79 -16.97 13.04 -9.83
N ILE A 80 -16.60 11.77 -9.62
CA ILE A 80 -17.22 10.61 -10.26
C ILE A 80 -18.25 10.05 -9.29
N LYS A 81 -19.52 10.09 -9.68
CA LYS A 81 -20.64 9.75 -8.80
C LYS A 81 -20.50 8.39 -8.11
N LYS A 82 -20.15 7.34 -8.84
CA LYS A 82 -20.05 5.99 -8.28
C LYS A 82 -18.89 5.82 -7.28
N PHE A 83 -17.92 6.74 -7.30
CA PHE A 83 -16.79 6.73 -6.37
C PHE A 83 -16.90 7.83 -5.30
N THR A 84 -17.98 8.61 -5.30
CA THR A 84 -18.17 9.70 -4.35
C THR A 84 -18.95 9.21 -3.14
N LYS A 85 -18.22 8.77 -2.13
CA LYS A 85 -18.83 8.32 -0.86
C LYS A 85 -17.78 8.18 0.22
N ASN A 86 -18.22 8.13 1.46
CA ASN A 86 -17.41 7.67 2.57
C ASN A 86 -17.28 6.15 2.47
N CYS A 87 -16.06 5.65 2.64
CA CYS A 87 -15.78 4.24 2.43
C CYS A 87 -15.04 3.65 3.64
N LYS A 88 -15.55 2.53 4.16
CA LYS A 88 -14.92 1.83 5.27
C LYS A 88 -13.53 1.27 4.93
N PHE A 89 -13.20 1.18 3.65
CA PHE A 89 -11.89 0.75 3.18
C PHE A 89 -10.89 1.89 3.02
N ARG A 90 -11.36 3.15 3.06
CA ARG A 90 -10.46 4.29 2.97
C ARG A 90 -9.79 4.55 4.32
N LYS A 91 -8.45 4.50 4.37
CA LYS A 91 -7.70 4.86 5.57
C LYS A 91 -8.07 6.29 6.01
N PRO A 92 -8.26 6.59 7.25
CA PRO A 92 -7.89 5.83 8.46
C PRO A 92 -8.83 4.69 8.85
N GLN A 93 -9.90 4.43 8.08
CA GLN A 93 -10.76 3.28 8.33
C GLN A 93 -10.00 1.98 8.09
N ILE A 94 -10.37 0.92 8.78
CA ILE A 94 -9.59 -0.31 8.82
C ILE A 94 -10.10 -1.41 7.89
N GLY A 95 -11.04 -1.09 6.99
CA GLY A 95 -11.69 -2.11 6.15
C GLY A 95 -10.72 -2.95 5.34
N MET A 96 -9.69 -2.35 4.76
CA MET A 96 -8.68 -3.10 3.99
C MET A 96 -7.88 -4.06 4.88
N ILE A 97 -7.44 -3.63 6.05
CA ILE A 97 -6.68 -4.49 6.98
C ILE A 97 -7.59 -5.57 7.58
N LYS A 98 -8.82 -5.21 7.94
CA LYS A 98 -9.79 -6.17 8.48
C LYS A 98 -10.03 -7.32 7.50
N LYS A 99 -10.10 -7.02 6.21
CA LYS A 99 -10.22 -8.01 5.15
C LYS A 99 -8.99 -8.93 5.08
N LEU A 100 -7.79 -8.38 5.26
CA LEU A 100 -6.57 -9.16 5.32
C LEU A 100 -6.55 -10.09 6.53
N TYR A 101 -6.98 -9.62 7.69
CA TYR A 101 -7.04 -10.43 8.91
C TYR A 101 -8.00 -11.60 8.78
N LYS A 102 -9.04 -11.50 7.97
CA LYS A 102 -9.96 -12.60 7.71
C LYS A 102 -9.36 -13.67 6.80
N LYS A 103 -8.50 -13.27 5.88
CA LYS A 103 -7.94 -14.16 4.84
C LYS A 103 -6.61 -14.77 5.24
N TRP A 104 -5.79 -14.04 5.98
CA TRP A 104 -4.41 -14.40 6.29
C TRP A 104 -4.22 -14.54 7.79
N HIS A 105 -3.41 -15.52 8.20
CA HIS A 105 -2.99 -15.61 9.60
C HIS A 105 -1.88 -14.57 9.84
N ILE A 106 -2.24 -13.44 10.43
CA ILE A 106 -1.33 -12.32 10.66
C ILE A 106 -1.02 -12.20 12.14
N GLU A 107 0.24 -12.35 12.50
CA GLU A 107 0.73 -12.12 13.86
C GLU A 107 1.08 -10.65 14.03
N THR A 108 0.25 -9.90 14.75
CA THR A 108 0.44 -8.47 14.92
C THR A 108 1.75 -8.11 15.62
N LYS A 109 2.23 -8.97 16.52
CA LYS A 109 3.53 -8.80 17.20
C LYS A 109 4.71 -8.73 16.23
N ASN A 110 4.64 -9.52 15.16
CA ASN A 110 5.72 -9.67 14.19
C ASN A 110 5.44 -8.90 12.89
N SER A 111 4.39 -8.09 12.90
CA SER A 111 3.95 -7.31 11.75
C SER A 111 4.15 -5.84 12.00
N PHE A 112 4.29 -5.07 10.92
CA PHE A 112 4.39 -3.62 11.01
C PHE A 112 3.79 -2.96 9.78
N PHE A 113 3.49 -1.69 9.91
CA PHE A 113 2.89 -0.86 8.89
C PHE A 113 3.81 0.33 8.64
N ILE A 114 4.22 0.53 7.40
CA ILE A 114 4.98 1.72 6.99
C ILE A 114 4.08 2.59 6.12
N GLY A 115 3.99 3.86 6.43
CA GLY A 115 3.21 4.82 5.67
C GLY A 115 3.75 6.23 5.81
N ASP A 116 3.19 7.15 5.04
CA ASP A 116 3.66 8.54 5.02
C ASP A 116 2.59 9.55 5.44
N GLN A 117 1.38 9.09 5.77
CA GLN A 117 0.26 9.95 6.13
C GLN A 117 -0.22 9.69 7.55
N ILE A 118 -0.82 10.72 8.16
CA ILE A 118 -1.48 10.56 9.47
C ILE A 118 -2.57 9.49 9.41
N SER A 119 -3.29 9.41 8.28
CA SER A 119 -4.31 8.38 8.07
C SER A 119 -3.74 6.97 8.12
N ASP A 120 -2.48 6.77 7.70
CA ASP A 120 -1.80 5.49 7.80
C ASP A 120 -1.53 5.12 9.26
N GLU A 121 -1.03 6.08 10.03
CA GLU A 121 -0.76 5.87 11.46
C GLU A 121 -2.03 5.53 12.23
N LEU A 122 -3.10 6.27 12.01
CA LEU A 122 -4.39 6.01 12.65
C LEU A 122 -4.93 4.64 12.28
N CYS A 123 -4.83 4.26 11.00
CA CYS A 123 -5.25 2.96 10.52
C CYS A 123 -4.46 1.83 11.20
N ALA A 124 -3.16 1.97 11.30
CA ALA A 124 -2.29 1.00 11.95
C ALA A 124 -2.65 0.85 13.44
N ASN A 125 -2.81 1.97 14.14
CA ASN A 125 -3.14 1.97 15.57
C ASN A 125 -4.50 1.29 15.81
N ARG A 126 -5.49 1.59 15.01
CA ARG A 126 -6.83 0.98 15.10
C ARG A 126 -6.82 -0.51 14.76
N SER A 127 -5.80 -0.96 14.04
CA SER A 127 -5.65 -2.37 13.63
C SER A 127 -4.66 -3.14 14.51
N ASN A 128 -4.16 -2.52 15.57
CA ASN A 128 -3.20 -3.11 16.50
C ASN A 128 -1.87 -3.48 15.85
N LEU A 129 -1.43 -2.68 14.89
CA LEU A 129 -0.14 -2.83 14.21
C LEU A 129 0.84 -1.75 14.65
N ARG A 130 2.11 -2.13 14.78
CA ARG A 130 3.18 -1.15 14.96
C ARG A 130 3.27 -0.29 13.70
N PHE A 131 3.44 1.01 13.88
CA PHE A 131 3.52 1.94 12.76
C PHE A 131 4.88 2.65 12.72
N PHE A 132 5.40 2.82 11.51
CA PHE A 132 6.61 3.60 11.26
C PHE A 132 6.35 4.54 10.07
N TYR A 133 6.65 5.81 10.25
CA TYR A 133 6.65 6.73 9.12
C TYR A 133 7.77 6.37 8.15
N ALA A 134 7.46 6.37 6.86
CA ALA A 134 8.43 6.04 5.82
C ALA A 134 9.64 6.96 5.87
N LYS A 135 10.83 6.38 5.93
CA LYS A 135 12.10 7.10 5.91
C LYS A 135 12.64 7.19 4.48
N LYS A 136 13.70 7.95 4.29
CA LYS A 136 14.29 8.20 2.97
C LYS A 136 14.67 6.91 2.25
N ASN A 137 15.30 5.97 2.93
CA ASN A 137 15.71 4.70 2.33
C ASN A 137 14.92 3.55 2.94
N PHE A 138 14.06 2.95 2.15
CA PHE A 138 13.18 1.86 2.58
C PHE A 138 13.95 0.61 3.00
N TYR A 139 15.03 0.26 2.27
CA TYR A 139 15.83 -0.93 2.61
C TYR A 139 16.44 -0.83 4.00
N TYR A 140 17.11 0.28 4.29
CA TYR A 140 17.71 0.48 5.61
C TYR A 140 16.66 0.49 6.70
N GLN A 141 15.50 1.06 6.42
CA GLN A 141 14.41 1.10 7.39
C GLN A 141 13.90 -0.30 7.74
N VAL A 142 13.55 -1.12 6.74
CA VAL A 142 13.01 -2.46 7.01
C VAL A 142 14.04 -3.38 7.63
N MET A 143 15.30 -3.23 7.26
CA MET A 143 16.41 -3.97 7.86
C MET A 143 16.53 -3.66 9.36
N GLN A 144 16.46 -2.38 9.74
CA GLN A 144 16.49 -1.97 11.14
C GLN A 144 15.28 -2.49 11.92
N ILE A 145 14.09 -2.43 11.34
CA ILE A 145 12.87 -2.94 11.98
C ILE A 145 12.99 -4.44 12.21
N HIS A 146 13.46 -5.18 11.22
CA HIS A 146 13.62 -6.64 11.31
C HIS A 146 14.64 -7.05 12.39
N ASN A 147 15.73 -6.31 12.52
CA ASN A 147 16.84 -6.64 13.43
C ASN A 147 16.59 -6.24 14.89
N LYS A 148 15.47 -5.60 15.19
CA LYS A 148 15.06 -5.30 16.57
C LYS A 148 14.12 -6.41 17.12
#